data_dfb7987b259f59bfa75d56725fce6cea
#
_entry.id   dfb7987b259f59bfa75d56725fce6cea
#
_cell.length_a   1.000
_cell.length_b   1.000
_cell.length_c   1.000
_cell.angle_alpha   90.00
_cell.angle_beta   90.00
_cell.angle_gamma   90.00
#
_symmetry.space_group_name_H-M   'P 1'
#
loop_
_entity.id
_entity.type
_entity.pdbx_description
1 polymer ?
#
loop_
_entity_poly.entity_id
_entity_poly.type
_entity_poly.pdbx_seq_one_letter_code
_entity_poly.pdbx_strand_id
1 'polypeptide(L)'
;LFIDVRKKSEFDAEHVEGSINIPLNQLSERLAEIPKDRSFILFCGGGYRSMIAASMLKQRGYESFADVLGGFKSIKETQVKISQYVCPSTLL
;
A
#
# COMPACT_ATOMS: atom_id res chain seq x y z
N LEU A 1 1.86 9.11 -4.94
CA LEU A 1 2.41 7.75 -4.80
C LEU A 1 1.65 7.00 -3.72
N PHE A 2 1.26 5.77 -4.00
CA PHE A 2 0.57 4.89 -3.05
C PHE A 2 1.49 3.74 -2.66
N ILE A 3 1.58 3.47 -1.36
CA ILE A 3 2.35 2.34 -0.84
C ILE A 3 1.41 1.42 -0.08
N ASP A 4 1.30 0.17 -0.56
CA ASP A 4 0.40 -0.84 -0.04
C ASP A 4 1.21 -1.82 0.83
N VAL A 5 0.89 -1.86 2.13
CA VAL A 5 1.61 -2.72 3.07
C VAL A 5 0.87 -4.03 3.34
N ARG A 6 -0.09 -4.38 2.50
CA ARG A 6 -0.77 -5.67 2.58
C ARG A 6 0.15 -6.80 2.10
N LYS A 7 -0.27 -8.03 2.30
CA LYS A 7 0.47 -9.18 1.77
C LYS A 7 0.48 -9.15 0.24
N LYS A 8 1.52 -9.73 -0.35
CA LYS A 8 1.64 -9.80 -1.80
C LYS A 8 0.43 -10.47 -2.45
N SER A 9 -0.13 -11.51 -1.82
CA SER A 9 -1.30 -12.21 -2.34
C SER A 9 -2.54 -11.31 -2.41
N GLU A 10 -2.71 -10.43 -1.44
CA GLU A 10 -3.80 -9.45 -1.44
C GLU A 10 -3.59 -8.43 -2.55
N PHE A 11 -2.36 -7.96 -2.70
CA PHE A 11 -1.99 -7.01 -3.74
C PHE A 11 -2.19 -7.60 -5.13
N ASP A 12 -1.75 -8.84 -5.35
CA ASP A 12 -1.88 -9.50 -6.65
C ASP A 12 -3.35 -9.71 -7.05
N ALA A 13 -4.21 -9.95 -6.07
CA ALA A 13 -5.63 -10.15 -6.33
C ALA A 13 -6.28 -8.85 -6.81
N GLU A 14 -5.96 -7.74 -6.15
CA GLU A 14 -6.59 -6.46 -6.44
C GLU A 14 -5.76 -5.36 -5.76
N HIS A 15 -5.40 -4.32 -6.48
CA HIS A 15 -4.61 -3.23 -5.91
C HIS A 15 -4.86 -1.90 -6.62
N VAL A 16 -4.44 -0.81 -5.98
CA VAL A 16 -4.48 0.52 -6.59
C VAL A 16 -3.49 0.55 -7.74
N GLU A 17 -3.96 0.93 -8.92
CA GLU A 17 -3.10 1.00 -10.11
C GLU A 17 -1.94 1.96 -9.87
N GLY A 18 -0.72 1.48 -10.14
CA GLY A 18 0.49 2.27 -9.95
C GLY A 18 1.04 2.25 -8.53
N SER A 19 0.38 1.55 -7.59
CA SER A 19 0.88 1.47 -6.23
C SER A 19 2.07 0.51 -6.12
N ILE A 20 2.86 0.71 -5.07
CA ILE A 20 4.00 -0.15 -4.76
C ILE A 20 3.61 -1.04 -3.60
N ASN A 21 3.82 -2.35 -3.71
CA ASN A 21 3.56 -3.27 -2.62
C ASN A 21 4.83 -3.53 -1.83
N ILE A 22 4.80 -3.15 -0.56
CA ILE A 22 5.86 -3.45 0.39
C ILE A 22 5.18 -4.02 1.63
N PRO A 23 5.01 -5.35 1.71
CA PRO A 23 4.33 -5.96 2.86
C PRO A 23 4.94 -5.54 4.18
N LEU A 24 4.12 -5.39 5.20
CA LEU A 24 4.56 -4.89 6.50
C LEU A 24 5.77 -5.64 7.06
N ASN A 25 5.82 -6.96 6.89
CA ASN A 25 6.92 -7.77 7.39
C ASN A 25 8.22 -7.60 6.61
N GLN A 26 8.18 -6.89 5.48
CA GLN A 26 9.37 -6.59 4.68
C GLN A 26 9.74 -5.12 4.72
N LEU A 27 8.96 -4.31 5.43
CA LEU A 27 9.11 -2.87 5.40
C LEU A 27 10.50 -2.40 5.82
N SER A 28 11.03 -2.94 6.93
CA SER A 28 12.33 -2.52 7.43
C SER A 28 13.48 -2.88 6.49
N GLU A 29 13.32 -3.92 5.69
CA GLU A 29 14.34 -4.37 4.74
C GLU A 29 14.27 -3.60 3.41
N ARG A 30 13.12 -3.01 3.12
CA ARG A 30 12.86 -2.37 1.83
C ARG A 30 12.68 -0.85 1.93
N LEU A 31 13.18 -0.25 2.98
CA LEU A 31 13.05 1.20 3.20
C LEU A 31 13.66 2.02 2.06
N ALA A 32 14.68 1.50 1.40
CA ALA A 32 15.32 2.20 0.28
C ALA A 32 14.35 2.42 -0.90
N GLU A 33 13.27 1.66 -0.98
CA GLU A 33 12.27 1.80 -2.03
C GLU A 33 11.27 2.91 -1.73
N ILE A 34 11.27 3.44 -0.51
CA ILE A 34 10.33 4.48 -0.07
C ILE A 34 11.05 5.82 -0.09
N PRO A 35 10.61 6.76 -0.93
CA PRO A 35 11.27 8.07 -1.01
C PRO A 35 10.97 8.91 0.24
N LYS A 36 12.00 9.58 0.78
CA LYS A 36 11.84 10.52 1.89
C LYS A 36 11.52 11.94 1.40
N ASP A 37 11.85 12.23 0.16
CA ASP A 37 11.73 13.56 -0.43
C ASP A 37 10.42 13.76 -1.19
N ARG A 38 9.52 12.78 -1.14
CA ARG A 38 8.22 12.84 -1.80
C ARG A 38 7.11 12.48 -0.83
N SER A 39 5.95 13.06 -1.04
CA SER A 39 4.75 12.66 -0.31
C SER A 39 4.20 11.36 -0.86
N PHE A 40 3.66 10.53 0.00
CA PHE A 40 3.01 9.30 -0.42
C PHE A 40 1.82 8.98 0.50
N ILE A 41 0.98 8.08 0.03
CA ILE A 41 -0.18 7.61 0.77
C ILE A 41 0.06 6.15 1.14
N LEU A 42 -0.01 5.87 2.43
CA LEU A 42 0.23 4.54 3.00
C LEU A 42 -1.12 3.91 3.34
N PHE A 43 -1.30 2.63 3.03
CA PHE A 43 -2.54 1.96 3.35
C PHE A 43 -2.37 0.45 3.47
N CYS A 44 -3.36 -0.20 4.09
CA CYS A 44 -3.48 -1.65 4.13
C CYS A 44 -4.94 -2.03 3.88
N GLY A 45 -5.34 -3.24 4.21
CA GLY A 45 -6.71 -3.69 3.97
C GLY A 45 -7.75 -2.94 4.78
N GLY A 46 -7.57 -2.89 6.10
CA GLY A 46 -8.53 -2.28 7.02
C GLY A 46 -8.00 -1.12 7.86
N GLY A 47 -6.76 -0.70 7.65
CA GLY A 47 -6.16 0.42 8.37
C GLY A 47 -5.29 0.03 9.55
N TYR A 48 -5.29 -1.23 9.97
CA TYR A 48 -4.53 -1.67 11.15
C TYR A 48 -3.04 -1.83 10.85
N ARG A 49 -2.70 -2.56 9.81
CA ARG A 49 -1.30 -2.78 9.42
C ARG A 49 -0.61 -1.49 9.02
N SER A 50 -1.33 -0.59 8.37
CA SER A 50 -0.76 0.69 7.96
C SER A 50 -0.46 1.59 9.14
N MET A 51 -1.21 1.48 10.25
CA MET A 51 -0.90 2.21 11.47
C MET A 51 0.47 1.79 12.03
N ILE A 52 0.74 0.49 12.02
CA ILE A 52 2.03 -0.04 12.48
C ILE A 52 3.14 0.45 11.55
N ALA A 53 2.91 0.35 10.23
CA ALA A 53 3.87 0.82 9.24
C ALA A 53 4.16 2.32 9.40
N ALA A 54 3.12 3.12 9.64
CA ALA A 54 3.29 4.56 9.85
C ALA A 54 4.19 4.87 11.05
N SER A 55 4.00 4.14 12.15
CA SER A 55 4.86 4.28 13.33
C SER A 55 6.32 3.97 13.00
N MET A 56 6.55 2.88 12.27
CA MET A 56 7.90 2.50 11.87
C MET A 56 8.55 3.55 10.99
N LEU A 57 7.79 4.09 10.03
CA LEU A 57 8.31 5.11 9.11
C LEU A 57 8.63 6.40 9.83
N LYS A 58 7.78 6.83 10.78
CA LYS A 58 8.06 8.03 11.57
C LYS A 58 9.34 7.90 12.39
N GLN A 59 9.59 6.72 12.96
CA GLN A 59 10.82 6.45 13.69
C GLN A 59 12.05 6.52 12.78
N ARG A 60 11.88 6.30 11.49
CA ARG A 60 12.97 6.33 10.51
C ARG A 60 13.10 7.68 9.81
N GLY A 61 12.39 8.70 10.27
CA GLY A 61 12.52 10.07 9.75
C GLY A 61 11.62 10.40 8.57
N TYR A 62 10.62 9.59 8.27
CA TYR A 62 9.63 9.90 7.25
C TYR A 62 8.55 10.80 7.83
N GLU A 63 8.25 11.91 7.16
CA GLU A 63 7.29 12.89 7.66
C GLU A 63 6.17 13.20 6.67
N SER A 64 6.45 13.11 5.37
CA SER A 64 5.52 13.55 4.33
C SER A 64 4.67 12.42 3.80
N PHE A 65 3.84 11.85 4.66
CA PHE A 65 2.92 10.81 4.21
C PHE A 65 1.62 10.85 5.00
N ALA A 66 0.58 10.25 4.40
CA ALA A 66 -0.73 10.09 5.04
C ALA A 66 -1.05 8.60 5.11
N ASP A 67 -1.71 8.20 6.21
CA ASP A 67 -2.20 6.84 6.41
C ASP A 67 -3.71 6.86 6.19
N VAL A 68 -4.20 5.97 5.34
CA VAL A 68 -5.62 5.92 5.01
C VAL A 68 -6.40 5.15 6.07
N LEU A 69 -7.29 5.85 6.77
CA LEU A 69 -8.22 5.20 7.69
C LEU A 69 -9.20 4.36 6.87
N GLY A 70 -9.42 3.13 7.30
CA GLY A 70 -10.26 2.21 6.56
C GLY A 70 -9.55 1.46 5.43
N GLY A 71 -8.34 1.87 5.08
CA GLY A 71 -7.47 1.15 4.17
C GLY A 71 -8.03 0.97 2.76
N PHE A 72 -7.72 -0.16 2.14
CA PHE A 72 -8.08 -0.45 0.76
C PHE A 72 -9.59 -0.41 0.51
N LYS A 73 -10.38 -0.84 1.49
CA LYS A 73 -11.84 -0.78 1.37
C LYS A 73 -12.33 0.63 1.12
N SER A 74 -11.78 1.61 1.86
CA SER A 74 -12.16 3.02 1.68
C SER A 74 -11.69 3.55 0.33
N ILE A 75 -10.50 3.14 -0.10
CA ILE A 75 -9.96 3.56 -1.39
C ILE A 75 -10.83 3.05 -2.54
N LYS A 76 -11.32 1.83 -2.45
CA LYS A 76 -12.18 1.24 -3.50
C LYS A 76 -13.47 2.00 -3.69
N GLU A 77 -13.94 2.72 -2.69
CA GLU A 77 -15.16 3.51 -2.77
C GLU A 77 -14.94 4.86 -3.45
N THR A 78 -13.68 5.18 -3.77
CA THR A 78 -13.33 6.42 -4.46
C THR A 78 -13.20 6.15 -5.96
N GLN A 79 -12.80 7.18 -6.71
CA GLN A 79 -12.60 7.08 -8.16
C GLN A 79 -11.19 6.61 -8.54
N VAL A 80 -10.39 6.17 -7.58
CA VAL A 80 -9.05 5.68 -7.83
C VAL A 80 -9.13 4.37 -8.62
N LYS A 81 -8.29 4.26 -9.65
CA LYS A 81 -8.25 3.04 -10.47
C LYS A 81 -7.70 1.87 -9.71
N ILE A 82 -8.37 0.75 -9.80
CA ILE A 82 -8.00 -0.50 -9.16
C ILE A 82 -7.64 -1.52 -10.23
N SER A 83 -6.45 -2.12 -10.10
CA SER A 83 -6.05 -3.23 -10.94
C SER A 83 -6.45 -4.54 -10.28
N GLN A 84 -6.99 -5.46 -11.06
CA GLN A 84 -7.41 -6.77 -10.57
C GLN A 84 -6.63 -7.85 -11.28
N TYR A 85 -6.33 -8.92 -10.54
CA TYR A 85 -5.71 -10.08 -11.14
C TYR A 85 -6.72 -10.76 -12.07
N VAL A 86 -6.31 -10.99 -13.30
CA VAL A 86 -7.12 -11.72 -14.27
C VAL A 86 -6.40 -13.02 -14.61
N CYS A 87 -7.01 -14.13 -14.25
CA CYS A 87 -6.43 -15.44 -14.58
C CYS A 87 -6.40 -15.61 -16.11
N PRO A 88 -5.27 -15.99 -16.71
CA PRO A 88 -5.20 -16.17 -18.17
C PRO A 88 -6.29 -17.06 -18.74
N SER A 89 -6.73 -18.06 -17.99
CA SER A 89 -7.80 -18.95 -18.45
C SER A 89 -9.15 -18.24 -18.62
N THR A 90 -9.36 -17.10 -17.96
CA THR A 90 -10.60 -16.36 -18.09
C THR A 90 -10.58 -15.38 -19.27
N LEU A 91 -9.43 -15.20 -19.90
CA LEU A 91 -9.29 -14.34 -21.07
C LEU A 91 -9.63 -15.08 -22.37
N LEU A 92 -9.74 -16.37 -22.28
CA LEU A 92 -10.06 -17.21 -23.41
C LEU A 92 -11.57 -17.37 -23.55
#